data_934514861c9aa1093cdeee61a6b0ffbc
#
_entry.id   934514861c9aa1093cdeee61a6b0ffbc
#
_cell.length_a   1.000
_cell.length_b   1.000
_cell.length_c   1.000
_cell.angle_alpha   90.00
_cell.angle_beta   90.00
_cell.angle_gamma   90.00
#
_symmetry.space_group_name_H-M   'P 1'
#
loop_
_entity.id
_entity.type
_entity.pdbx_description
1 polymer ?
#
loop_
_entity_poly.entity_id
_entity_poly.type
_entity_poly.pdbx_seq_one_letter_code
_entity_poly.pdbx_strand_id
1 'polypeptide(L)'
;MTSRPVRIELAEPTTGTTVRLTFTNGERREVDFLPFLHGPIFDEIRSDPAKFREIVVDREIGTVVWPNGADIDPDVLFKGLRPAWSEAEATD
;
A
#
# COMPACT_ATOMS: atom_id res chain seq x y z
N MET A 1 -8.01 -14.96 23.48
CA MET A 1 -8.42 -14.92 22.14
C MET A 1 -7.44 -14.19 21.25
N THR A 2 -7.06 -14.82 20.21
CA THR A 2 -6.09 -14.22 19.31
C THR A 2 -6.79 -13.44 18.25
N SER A 3 -6.41 -12.23 18.04
CA SER A 3 -6.98 -11.48 16.95
C SER A 3 -6.21 -11.83 15.69
N ARG A 4 -6.92 -11.90 14.59
CA ARG A 4 -6.30 -12.15 13.32
C ARG A 4 -5.67 -10.87 12.83
N PRO A 5 -4.53 -10.96 12.18
CA PRO A 5 -3.97 -9.76 11.56
C PRO A 5 -4.93 -9.22 10.52
N VAL A 6 -5.02 -7.91 10.46
CA VAL A 6 -5.83 -7.26 9.44
C VAL A 6 -5.08 -7.35 8.12
N ARG A 7 -5.80 -7.73 7.08
CA ARG A 7 -5.23 -7.86 5.75
C ARG A 7 -6.04 -7.03 4.78
N ILE A 8 -5.50 -6.83 3.59
CA ILE A 8 -6.17 -6.05 2.57
C ILE A 8 -7.01 -6.99 1.73
N GLU A 9 -8.27 -6.61 1.54
CA GLU A 9 -9.22 -7.41 0.79
C GLU A 9 -9.44 -6.84 -0.59
N LEU A 10 -9.40 -5.52 -0.71
CA LEU A 10 -9.66 -4.85 -1.97
C LEU A 10 -8.83 -3.59 -2.06
N ALA A 11 -8.34 -3.28 -3.24
CA ALA A 11 -7.56 -2.08 -3.48
C ALA A 11 -8.05 -1.43 -4.77
N GLU A 12 -8.49 -0.18 -4.68
CA GLU A 12 -9.05 0.54 -5.81
C GLU A 12 -8.32 1.86 -5.99
N PRO A 13 -7.48 1.99 -7.03
CA PRO A 13 -6.85 3.28 -7.30
C PRO A 13 -7.92 4.34 -7.57
N THR A 14 -7.74 5.49 -6.98
CA THR A 14 -8.67 6.60 -7.20
C THR A 14 -8.02 7.68 -8.05
N THR A 15 -7.24 8.58 -7.44
CA THR A 15 -6.58 9.64 -8.19
C THR A 15 -5.10 9.66 -7.83
N GLY A 16 -4.25 9.91 -8.82
CA GLY A 16 -2.82 9.98 -8.58
C GLY A 16 -2.31 8.71 -7.95
N THR A 17 -1.67 8.82 -6.81
CA THR A 17 -1.15 7.67 -6.08
C THR A 17 -2.02 7.28 -4.89
N THR A 18 -3.25 7.76 -4.84
CA THR A 18 -4.18 7.42 -3.78
C THR A 18 -4.95 6.17 -4.12
N VAL A 19 -5.09 5.28 -3.15
CA VAL A 19 -5.79 4.02 -3.33
C VAL A 19 -6.77 3.86 -2.19
N ARG A 20 -7.99 3.45 -2.54
CA ARG A 20 -8.98 3.10 -1.52
C ARG A 20 -8.80 1.65 -1.15
N LEU A 21 -8.54 1.41 0.11
CA LEU A 21 -8.30 0.05 0.61
C LEU A 21 -9.49 -0.40 1.44
N THR A 22 -9.90 -1.64 1.23
CA THR A 22 -10.87 -2.30 2.10
C THR A 22 -10.12 -3.40 2.84
N PHE A 23 -10.22 -3.39 4.14
CA PHE A 23 -9.52 -4.35 4.99
C PHE A 23 -10.46 -5.46 5.43
N THR A 24 -9.89 -6.57 5.85
CA THR A 24 -10.68 -7.74 6.21
C THR A 24 -11.56 -7.52 7.43
N ASN A 25 -11.26 -6.49 8.22
CA ASN A 25 -12.11 -6.15 9.36
C ASN A 25 -13.26 -5.22 8.98
N GLY A 26 -13.41 -4.93 7.70
CA GLY A 26 -14.50 -4.08 7.21
C GLY A 26 -14.17 -2.61 7.09
N GLU A 27 -13.02 -2.20 7.56
CA GLU A 27 -12.64 -0.80 7.46
C GLU A 27 -12.24 -0.45 6.04
N ARG A 28 -12.49 0.79 5.67
CA ARG A 28 -12.08 1.34 4.39
C ARG A 28 -11.30 2.61 4.64
N ARG A 29 -10.21 2.77 3.89
CA ARG A 29 -9.38 3.96 4.02
C ARG A 29 -8.84 4.34 2.66
N GLU A 30 -8.73 5.65 2.44
CA GLU A 30 -8.01 6.15 1.28
C GLU A 30 -6.62 6.51 1.72
N VAL A 31 -5.64 5.92 1.09
CA VAL A 31 -4.25 6.06 1.49
C VAL A 31 -3.46 6.56 0.30
N ASP A 32 -2.65 7.61 0.52
CA ASP A 32 -1.72 8.07 -0.50
C ASP A 32 -0.49 7.17 -0.42
N PHE A 33 -0.23 6.44 -1.49
CA PHE A 33 0.85 5.48 -1.52
C PHE A 33 2.22 6.12 -1.79
N LEU A 34 2.24 7.39 -2.20
CA LEU A 34 3.49 8.01 -2.61
C LEU A 34 4.62 7.85 -1.58
N PRO A 35 4.38 8.04 -0.28
CA PRO A 35 5.46 7.86 0.68
C PRO A 35 6.05 6.45 0.73
N PHE A 36 5.31 5.46 0.23
CA PHE A 36 5.77 4.08 0.25
C PHE A 36 6.43 3.66 -1.06
N LEU A 37 6.33 4.49 -2.10
CA LEU A 37 6.87 4.14 -3.42
C LEU A 37 8.31 4.59 -3.50
N HIS A 38 9.17 3.93 -2.75
CA HIS A 38 10.58 4.32 -2.64
C HIS A 38 11.46 3.12 -2.97
N GLY A 39 12.58 3.39 -3.62
CA GLY A 39 13.51 2.34 -3.98
C GLY A 39 13.36 1.94 -5.44
N PRO A 40 14.38 1.20 -5.96
CA PRO A 40 14.43 0.91 -7.39
C PRO A 40 13.22 0.14 -7.91
N ILE A 41 12.68 -0.79 -7.11
CA ILE A 41 11.56 -1.60 -7.58
C ILE A 41 10.30 -0.76 -7.76
N PHE A 42 10.21 0.37 -7.06
CA PHE A 42 9.04 1.24 -7.16
C PHE A 42 9.24 2.39 -8.14
N ASP A 43 10.44 2.56 -8.69
CA ASP A 43 10.69 3.68 -9.59
C ASP A 43 9.77 3.67 -10.80
N GLU A 44 9.61 2.52 -11.45
CA GLU A 44 8.75 2.45 -12.63
C GLU A 44 7.28 2.60 -12.25
N ILE A 45 6.91 2.17 -11.07
CA ILE A 45 5.54 2.30 -10.60
C ILE A 45 5.22 3.76 -10.30
N ARG A 46 6.17 4.45 -9.69
CA ARG A 46 5.98 5.85 -9.32
C ARG A 46 5.94 6.76 -10.55
N SER A 47 6.74 6.44 -11.56
CA SER A 47 6.87 7.32 -12.70
C SER A 47 5.86 7.04 -13.80
N ASP A 48 5.13 5.95 -13.74
CA ASP A 48 4.17 5.58 -14.78
C ASP A 48 2.81 5.30 -14.15
N PRO A 49 1.85 6.23 -14.30
CA PRO A 49 0.53 6.02 -13.70
C PRO A 49 -0.17 4.75 -14.15
N ALA A 50 0.07 4.33 -15.40
CA ALA A 50 -0.54 3.10 -15.87
C ALA A 50 -0.01 1.90 -15.10
N LYS A 51 1.28 1.90 -14.79
CA LYS A 51 1.85 0.80 -14.01
C LYS A 51 1.38 0.83 -12.57
N PHE A 52 1.22 2.01 -12.00
CA PHE A 52 0.70 2.11 -10.65
C PHE A 52 -0.69 1.49 -10.56
N ARG A 53 -1.52 1.71 -11.58
CA ARG A 53 -2.90 1.24 -11.57
C ARG A 53 -3.01 -0.27 -11.81
N GLU A 54 -1.91 -0.93 -12.09
CA GLU A 54 -1.90 -2.39 -12.20
C GLU A 54 -1.84 -3.08 -10.84
N ILE A 55 -1.94 -2.32 -9.78
CA ILE A 55 -1.98 -2.84 -8.41
C ILE A 55 -3.11 -3.85 -8.26
N VAL A 56 -2.82 -4.96 -7.59
CA VAL A 56 -3.82 -5.98 -7.30
C VAL A 56 -3.63 -6.46 -5.87
N VAL A 57 -4.63 -7.13 -5.34
CA VAL A 57 -4.53 -7.75 -4.02
C VAL A 57 -4.19 -9.21 -4.19
N ASP A 58 -3.10 -9.63 -3.57
CA ASP A 58 -2.73 -11.04 -3.50
C ASP A 58 -3.34 -11.60 -2.23
N ARG A 59 -4.37 -12.44 -2.38
CA ARG A 59 -5.11 -12.91 -1.22
C ARG A 59 -4.33 -13.89 -0.38
N GLU A 60 -3.31 -14.53 -0.96
CA GLU A 60 -2.50 -15.45 -0.19
C GLU A 60 -1.67 -14.72 0.84
N ILE A 61 -1.10 -13.59 0.45
CA ILE A 61 -0.29 -12.82 1.39
C ILE A 61 -1.07 -11.67 2.02
N GLY A 62 -2.25 -11.37 1.49
CA GLY A 62 -3.15 -10.41 2.11
C GLY A 62 -2.72 -8.97 1.97
N THR A 63 -2.04 -8.62 0.89
CA THR A 63 -1.63 -7.25 0.67
C THR A 63 -1.58 -6.94 -0.82
N VAL A 64 -1.28 -5.68 -1.13
CA VAL A 64 -1.21 -5.22 -2.51
C VAL A 64 0.12 -5.61 -3.13
N VAL A 65 0.07 -5.96 -4.40
CA VAL A 65 1.27 -6.29 -5.16
C VAL A 65 1.14 -5.70 -6.56
N TRP A 66 2.25 -5.59 -7.24
CA TRP A 66 2.31 -5.16 -8.63
C TRP A 66 2.94 -6.26 -9.46
N PRO A 67 2.71 -6.25 -10.79
CA PRO A 67 3.25 -7.31 -11.65
C PRO A 67 4.76 -7.47 -11.59
N ASN A 68 5.50 -6.41 -11.24
CA ASN A 68 6.95 -6.50 -11.18
C ASN A 68 7.45 -7.11 -9.86
N GLY A 69 6.53 -7.56 -8.98
CA GLY A 69 6.91 -8.18 -7.72
C GLY A 69 6.96 -7.23 -6.54
N ALA A 70 6.73 -5.94 -6.75
CA ALA A 70 6.71 -5.01 -5.63
C ALA A 70 5.49 -5.26 -4.75
N ASP A 71 5.64 -5.06 -3.45
CA ASP A 71 4.52 -5.18 -2.52
C ASP A 71 4.73 -4.24 -1.34
N ILE A 72 3.68 -4.04 -0.56
CA ILE A 72 3.74 -3.22 0.64
C ILE A 72 3.05 -3.99 1.76
N ASP A 73 3.66 -3.98 2.94
CA ASP A 73 3.14 -4.69 4.10
C ASP A 73 1.76 -4.16 4.49
N PRO A 74 0.77 -5.03 4.68
CA PRO A 74 -0.58 -4.57 5.01
C PRO A 74 -0.65 -3.87 6.37
N ASP A 75 0.19 -4.25 7.33
CA ASP A 75 0.19 -3.55 8.61
C ASP A 75 0.62 -2.11 8.46
N VAL A 76 1.58 -1.85 7.60
CA VAL A 76 2.04 -0.49 7.34
C VAL A 76 0.89 0.35 6.82
N LEU A 77 0.13 -0.20 5.89
CA LEU A 77 -0.98 0.53 5.28
C LEU A 77 -2.14 0.68 6.25
N PHE A 78 -2.43 -0.34 7.03
CA PHE A 78 -3.55 -0.29 7.95
C PHE A 78 -3.29 0.68 9.11
N LYS A 79 -2.10 0.62 9.67
CA LYS A 79 -1.77 1.45 10.81
C LYS A 79 -1.29 2.83 10.43
N GLY A 80 -1.07 3.06 9.14
CA GLY A 80 -0.56 4.35 8.69
C GLY A 80 0.87 4.59 9.14
N LEU A 81 1.65 3.54 9.30
CA LEU A 81 3.02 3.68 9.73
C LEU A 81 3.83 4.34 8.64
N ARG A 82 4.77 5.16 9.03
CA ARG A 82 5.65 5.79 8.07
C ARG A 82 6.82 4.88 7.77
N PRO A 83 7.22 4.79 6.51
CA PRO A 83 8.43 4.06 6.18
C PRO A 83 9.64 4.70 6.88
N ALA A 84 10.68 3.91 7.10
CA ALA A 84 11.84 4.38 7.83
C ALA A 84 12.47 5.62 7.18
N TRP A 85 12.49 5.67 5.85
CA TRP A 85 13.11 6.80 5.18
C TRP A 85 12.32 8.09 5.34
N SER A 86 11.03 8.02 5.64
CA SER A 86 10.26 9.24 5.79
C SER A 86 10.20 9.70 7.23
N GLU A 87 10.68 8.91 8.17
CA GLU A 87 10.72 9.33 9.56
C GLU A 87 11.67 10.50 9.77
N ALA A 88 12.69 10.56 8.99
CA ALA A 88 13.63 11.65 9.10
C ALA A 88 12.99 12.98 8.80
N GLU A 89 11.93 12.97 8.00
CA GLU A 89 11.25 14.21 7.65
C GLU A 89 10.15 14.54 8.61
N ALA A 90 9.77 13.61 9.42
CA ALA A 90 8.66 13.83 10.33
C ALA A 90 9.15 14.32 11.64
N THR A 91 10.10 15.15 11.60
CA THR A 91 10.55 15.65 12.84
C THR A 91 9.67 16.70 13.28
N ASP A 92 9.18 16.81 14.11
CA ASP A 92 8.46 17.91 14.57
C ASP A 92 8.44 17.99 15.97
#